data_bcd706da818730937369a203853406c7
#
_entry.id   bcd706da818730937369a203853406c7
#
_cell.length_a   1.000
_cell.length_b   1.000
_cell.length_c   1.000
_cell.angle_alpha   90.00
_cell.angle_beta   90.00
_cell.angle_gamma   90.00
#
_symmetry.space_group_name_H-M   'P 1'
#
loop_
_entity.id
_entity.type
_entity.pdbx_description
1 polymer ?
#
loop_
_entity_poly.entity_id
_entity_poly.type
_entity_poly.pdbx_seq_one_letter_code
_entity_poly.pdbx_strand_id
1 'polypeptide(L)'
;MMTSRPGVTRPVGVAHAYGGTVDATRSAAHPATLQSIVDTLLIAERLMVTFYYGALTSPAIMHDPRLGGPSADPNNPGLPPGGNPSHVRYLQAALDAEVKHAAALAATGAVSPYRRFYVPANSFKRVGISVDQATFLGMMEILERICVAAYATAVDLFVTLGRADLAGVAAALLGVEAEHRALGRVIAAMRPANNLTLEQEPFAGLDALRAALNPFLTGRRYLFAADTARVVALPTPAQAARVIGGHGTRQVHDFLLLGGG
;
A
#
# COMPACT_ATOMS: atom_id res chain seq x y z
N MET A 1 19.54 36.46 -34.47
CA MET A 1 19.61 36.39 -32.99
C MET A 1 18.81 35.19 -32.53
N MET A 2 19.49 34.08 -32.21
CA MET A 2 18.87 32.87 -31.70
C MET A 2 18.91 32.95 -30.18
N THR A 3 17.72 32.97 -29.55
CA THR A 3 17.59 32.92 -28.10
C THR A 3 17.60 31.46 -27.63
N SER A 4 18.64 31.10 -26.88
CA SER A 4 18.76 29.82 -26.23
C SER A 4 17.69 29.62 -25.14
N ARG A 5 16.93 28.51 -25.23
CA ARG A 5 16.00 28.08 -24.19
C ARG A 5 16.79 27.53 -22.99
N PRO A 6 16.39 27.85 -21.74
CA PRO A 6 17.03 27.26 -20.56
C PRO A 6 16.68 25.77 -20.48
N GLY A 7 17.71 24.98 -20.15
CA GLY A 7 17.60 23.53 -20.04
C GLY A 7 16.66 23.12 -18.91
N VAL A 8 15.72 22.25 -19.25
CA VAL A 8 14.88 21.54 -18.29
C VAL A 8 15.78 20.53 -17.59
N THR A 9 16.11 20.80 -16.32
CA THR A 9 16.74 19.80 -15.45
C THR A 9 15.76 18.65 -15.25
N ARG A 10 16.14 17.48 -15.73
CA ARG A 10 15.41 16.22 -15.45
C ARG A 10 15.37 16.00 -13.95
N PRO A 11 14.21 15.68 -13.35
CA PRO A 11 14.18 15.22 -11.96
C PRO A 11 14.94 13.90 -11.89
N VAL A 12 15.91 13.83 -10.99
CA VAL A 12 16.68 12.62 -10.69
C VAL A 12 15.67 11.56 -10.22
N GLY A 13 15.60 10.47 -10.97
CA GLY A 13 14.61 9.42 -10.73
C GLY A 13 14.81 8.76 -9.36
N VAL A 14 13.73 8.66 -8.62
CA VAL A 14 13.58 7.92 -7.36
C VAL A 14 13.84 6.40 -7.53
N ALA A 15 14.17 5.95 -8.74
CA ALA A 15 14.44 4.56 -9.09
C ALA A 15 15.65 3.94 -8.37
N HIS A 16 16.50 4.73 -7.70
CA HIS A 16 17.76 4.21 -7.12
C HIS A 16 17.70 3.86 -5.63
N ALA A 17 16.61 4.10 -4.93
CA ALA A 17 16.53 3.81 -3.49
C ALA A 17 16.27 2.32 -3.17
N TYR A 18 15.87 1.51 -4.14
CA TYR A 18 15.63 0.06 -3.97
C TYR A 18 16.54 -0.84 -4.81
N GLY A 19 17.45 -0.26 -5.57
CA GLY A 19 18.47 -0.97 -6.34
C GLY A 19 19.75 -1.23 -5.53
N GLY A 20 19.63 -1.70 -4.29
CA GLY A 20 20.74 -2.37 -3.64
C GLY A 20 21.07 -3.59 -4.49
N THR A 21 22.29 -3.61 -5.09
CA THR A 21 22.85 -4.83 -5.68
C THR A 21 22.79 -5.92 -4.62
N VAL A 22 21.79 -6.79 -4.72
CA VAL A 22 21.75 -8.02 -3.94
C VAL A 22 22.88 -8.85 -4.51
N ASP A 23 23.94 -8.97 -3.72
CA ASP A 23 25.04 -9.86 -4.02
C ASP A 23 24.45 -11.25 -4.29
N ALA A 24 24.56 -11.69 -5.54
CA ALA A 24 23.92 -12.91 -6.04
C ALA A 24 24.72 -14.15 -5.61
N THR A 25 25.02 -14.25 -4.33
CA THR A 25 25.26 -15.56 -3.73
C THR A 25 23.88 -16.21 -3.60
N ARG A 26 23.54 -17.02 -4.61
CA ARG A 26 22.38 -17.90 -4.61
C ARG A 26 22.38 -18.76 -3.34
N SER A 27 21.82 -18.24 -2.27
CA SER A 27 21.20 -19.09 -1.26
C SER A 27 20.18 -19.92 -2.02
N ALA A 28 20.23 -21.24 -1.89
CA ALA A 28 19.27 -22.12 -2.56
C ALA A 28 17.87 -21.66 -2.17
N ALA A 29 17.22 -20.95 -3.09
CA ALA A 29 15.90 -20.40 -2.86
C ALA A 29 14.97 -21.59 -2.62
N HIS A 30 14.32 -21.66 -1.47
CA HIS A 30 13.30 -22.65 -1.24
C HIS A 30 12.19 -22.41 -2.27
N PRO A 31 11.74 -23.46 -2.98
CA PRO A 31 10.69 -23.30 -3.98
C PRO A 31 9.47 -22.69 -3.29
N ALA A 32 8.89 -21.65 -3.91
CA ALA A 32 7.67 -21.04 -3.40
C ALA A 32 6.54 -22.08 -3.38
N THR A 33 5.90 -22.24 -2.24
CA THR A 33 4.71 -23.06 -2.08
C THR A 33 3.47 -22.19 -2.10
N LEU A 34 2.32 -22.75 -2.43
CA LEU A 34 1.04 -22.05 -2.35
C LEU A 34 0.88 -21.34 -0.99
N GLN A 35 1.09 -22.09 0.11
CA GLN A 35 1.00 -21.54 1.46
C GLN A 35 1.94 -20.36 1.68
N SER A 36 3.18 -20.48 1.24
CA SER A 36 4.17 -19.42 1.45
C SER A 36 3.88 -18.15 0.66
N ILE A 37 3.21 -18.26 -0.49
CA ILE A 37 2.77 -17.12 -1.29
C ILE A 37 1.61 -16.40 -0.60
N VAL A 38 0.53 -17.14 -0.27
CA VAL A 38 -0.66 -16.52 0.35
C VAL A 38 -0.36 -15.95 1.75
N ASP A 39 0.53 -16.58 2.52
CA ASP A 39 0.99 -16.05 3.81
C ASP A 39 1.71 -14.71 3.64
N THR A 40 2.57 -14.61 2.63
CA THR A 40 3.34 -13.37 2.36
C THR A 40 2.43 -12.26 1.87
N LEU A 41 1.46 -12.56 1.02
CA LEU A 41 0.43 -11.58 0.60
C LEU A 41 -0.41 -11.13 1.81
N LEU A 42 -0.85 -12.04 2.68
CA LEU A 42 -1.60 -11.67 3.88
C LEU A 42 -0.80 -10.74 4.82
N ILE A 43 0.52 -10.86 4.86
CA ILE A 43 1.37 -9.91 5.59
C ILE A 43 1.30 -8.52 4.97
N ALA A 44 1.39 -8.42 3.63
CA ALA A 44 1.29 -7.15 2.92
C ALA A 44 -0.07 -6.48 3.16
N GLU A 45 -1.17 -7.21 2.99
CA GLU A 45 -2.52 -6.69 3.24
C GLU A 45 -2.71 -6.18 4.69
N ARG A 46 -2.24 -6.95 5.67
CA ARG A 46 -2.32 -6.52 7.08
C ARG A 46 -1.49 -5.28 7.37
N LEU A 47 -0.37 -5.11 6.69
CA LEU A 47 0.41 -3.88 6.75
C LEU A 47 -0.42 -2.72 6.19
N MET A 48 -1.08 -2.89 5.04
CA MET A 48 -1.94 -1.86 4.43
C MET A 48 -3.14 -1.51 5.30
N VAL A 49 -3.86 -2.51 5.82
CA VAL A 49 -4.93 -2.30 6.82
C VAL A 49 -4.44 -1.44 7.99
N THR A 50 -3.25 -1.77 8.52
CA THR A 50 -2.68 -1.05 9.65
C THR A 50 -2.31 0.38 9.28
N PHE A 51 -1.79 0.58 8.10
CA PHE A 51 -1.35 1.87 7.60
C PHE A 51 -2.54 2.81 7.35
N TYR A 52 -3.55 2.39 6.60
CA TYR A 52 -4.76 3.18 6.35
C TYR A 52 -5.54 3.48 7.64
N TYR A 53 -5.70 2.47 8.51
CA TYR A 53 -6.32 2.66 9.81
C TYR A 53 -5.58 3.70 10.65
N GLY A 54 -4.25 3.63 10.71
CA GLY A 54 -3.41 4.59 11.42
C GLY A 54 -3.56 6.02 10.91
N ALA A 55 -3.69 6.20 9.61
CA ALA A 55 -3.93 7.49 8.99
C ALA A 55 -5.33 8.05 9.33
N LEU A 56 -6.37 7.24 9.13
CA LEU A 56 -7.76 7.63 9.37
C LEU A 56 -8.08 7.87 10.85
N THR A 57 -7.25 7.39 11.76
CA THR A 57 -7.37 7.64 13.21
C THR A 57 -6.39 8.70 13.71
N SER A 58 -5.57 9.29 12.84
CA SER A 58 -4.62 10.34 13.22
C SER A 58 -5.24 11.73 13.04
N PRO A 59 -5.40 12.52 14.13
CA PRO A 59 -5.87 13.90 14.02
C PRO A 59 -4.99 14.76 13.11
N ALA A 60 -3.67 14.55 13.11
CA ALA A 60 -2.75 15.31 12.27
C ALA A 60 -2.95 15.05 10.78
N ILE A 61 -3.41 13.84 10.40
CA ILE A 61 -3.77 13.52 9.02
C ILE A 61 -5.18 14.02 8.71
N MET A 62 -6.14 13.72 9.57
CA MET A 62 -7.55 14.05 9.34
C MET A 62 -7.82 15.55 9.33
N HIS A 63 -7.06 16.35 10.11
CA HIS A 63 -7.19 17.80 10.13
C HIS A 63 -6.42 18.51 9.02
N ASP A 64 -5.67 17.80 8.19
CA ASP A 64 -4.97 18.41 7.06
C ASP A 64 -6.01 18.91 6.03
N PRO A 65 -5.89 20.17 5.53
CA PRO A 65 -6.83 20.74 4.58
C PRO A 65 -7.01 19.95 3.28
N ARG A 66 -6.03 19.16 2.89
CA ARG A 66 -6.10 18.30 1.69
C ARG A 66 -7.05 17.12 1.87
N LEU A 67 -7.32 16.72 3.10
CA LEU A 67 -8.26 15.65 3.45
C LEU A 67 -9.57 16.22 3.98
N GLY A 68 -9.69 16.40 5.26
CA GLY A 68 -10.93 16.83 5.88
C GLY A 68 -10.87 18.20 6.54
N GLY A 69 -9.65 18.68 6.84
CA GLY A 69 -9.44 19.92 7.60
C GLY A 69 -9.81 19.80 9.08
N PRO A 70 -9.85 20.95 9.81
CA PRO A 70 -9.98 20.97 11.28
C PRO A 70 -11.26 20.32 11.84
N SER A 71 -12.32 20.26 11.06
CA SER A 71 -13.60 19.65 11.44
C SER A 71 -13.83 18.27 10.83
N ALA A 72 -12.81 17.64 10.30
CA ALA A 72 -12.95 16.34 9.66
C ALA A 72 -13.34 15.27 10.69
N ASP A 73 -14.51 14.68 10.45
CA ASP A 73 -14.94 13.42 11.05
C ASP A 73 -15.00 12.38 9.94
N PRO A 74 -14.36 11.20 10.07
CA PRO A 74 -14.45 10.13 9.10
C PRO A 74 -15.90 9.76 8.74
N ASN A 75 -16.82 9.88 9.70
CA ASN A 75 -18.25 9.57 9.50
C ASN A 75 -19.06 10.77 9.00
N ASN A 76 -18.59 11.97 9.20
CA ASN A 76 -19.20 13.21 8.74
C ASN A 76 -18.13 14.24 8.38
N PRO A 77 -17.35 13.99 7.31
CA PRO A 77 -16.34 14.92 6.88
C PRO A 77 -17.00 16.19 6.36
N GLY A 78 -17.06 17.23 7.20
CA GLY A 78 -17.48 18.55 6.78
C GLY A 78 -16.67 19.05 5.59
N LEU A 79 -17.17 20.06 4.87
CA LEU A 79 -16.44 20.76 3.83
C LEU A 79 -15.74 21.99 4.44
N PRO A 80 -14.53 21.86 5.00
CA PRO A 80 -13.78 23.05 5.34
C PRO A 80 -13.31 23.74 4.06
N PRO A 81 -13.09 25.05 4.07
CA PRO A 81 -12.45 25.73 2.97
C PRO A 81 -11.13 25.03 2.59
N GLY A 82 -11.05 24.47 1.39
CA GLY A 82 -9.87 23.77 0.86
C GLY A 82 -9.79 22.26 1.13
N GLY A 83 -10.66 21.67 1.96
CA GLY A 83 -10.73 20.22 2.15
C GLY A 83 -11.61 19.52 1.12
N ASN A 84 -11.31 18.26 0.82
CA ASN A 84 -12.13 17.41 -0.02
C ASN A 84 -12.61 16.17 0.75
N PRO A 85 -13.85 16.17 1.26
CA PRO A 85 -14.38 15.02 2.03
C PRO A 85 -14.40 13.74 1.21
N SER A 86 -14.40 13.82 -0.12
CA SER A 86 -14.27 12.65 -0.98
C SER A 86 -12.96 11.92 -0.73
N HIS A 87 -11.87 12.63 -0.43
CA HIS A 87 -10.59 12.01 -0.14
C HIS A 87 -10.61 11.14 1.11
N VAL A 88 -11.33 11.57 2.16
CA VAL A 88 -11.52 10.74 3.36
C VAL A 88 -12.32 9.49 3.03
N ARG A 89 -13.41 9.62 2.28
CA ARG A 89 -14.24 8.49 1.85
C ARG A 89 -13.47 7.51 0.96
N TYR A 90 -12.61 8.00 0.10
CA TYR A 90 -11.71 7.16 -0.67
C TYR A 90 -10.76 6.37 0.21
N LEU A 91 -10.15 6.99 1.22
CA LEU A 91 -9.28 6.29 2.16
C LEU A 91 -10.06 5.28 3.03
N GLN A 92 -11.32 5.58 3.36
CA GLN A 92 -12.21 4.62 4.03
C GLN A 92 -12.53 3.43 3.13
N ALA A 93 -12.79 3.68 1.85
CA ALA A 93 -13.03 2.62 0.86
C ALA A 93 -11.76 1.79 0.64
N ALA A 94 -10.58 2.41 0.55
CA ALA A 94 -9.30 1.71 0.47
C ALA A 94 -9.08 0.81 1.70
N LEU A 95 -9.28 1.34 2.92
CA LEU A 95 -9.20 0.52 4.13
C LEU A 95 -10.13 -0.69 4.09
N ASP A 96 -11.37 -0.52 3.58
CA ASP A 96 -12.31 -1.63 3.45
C ASP A 96 -11.86 -2.66 2.41
N ALA A 97 -11.28 -2.21 1.30
CA ALA A 97 -10.71 -3.11 0.29
C ALA A 97 -9.59 -3.97 0.90
N GLU A 98 -8.64 -3.35 1.61
CA GLU A 98 -7.54 -4.08 2.27
C GLU A 98 -8.05 -5.07 3.32
N VAL A 99 -9.08 -4.71 4.09
CA VAL A 99 -9.72 -5.64 5.05
C VAL A 99 -10.31 -6.84 4.32
N LYS A 100 -10.96 -6.64 3.17
CA LYS A 100 -11.55 -7.71 2.36
C LYS A 100 -10.48 -8.57 1.70
N HIS A 101 -9.40 -7.98 1.17
CA HIS A 101 -8.26 -8.71 0.61
C HIS A 101 -7.63 -9.61 1.69
N ALA A 102 -7.35 -9.05 2.86
CA ALA A 102 -6.81 -9.82 3.98
C ALA A 102 -7.75 -10.95 4.42
N ALA A 103 -9.07 -10.73 4.40
CA ALA A 103 -10.06 -11.75 4.73
C ALA A 103 -10.12 -12.85 3.66
N ALA A 104 -10.07 -12.49 2.38
CA ALA A 104 -10.04 -13.43 1.27
C ALA A 104 -8.79 -14.32 1.33
N LEU A 105 -7.62 -13.75 1.56
CA LEU A 105 -6.39 -14.53 1.75
C LEU A 105 -6.46 -15.44 2.99
N ALA A 106 -7.00 -14.96 4.10
CA ALA A 106 -7.20 -15.81 5.27
C ALA A 106 -8.16 -16.97 5.01
N ALA A 107 -9.18 -16.78 4.16
CA ALA A 107 -10.10 -17.84 3.76
C ALA A 107 -9.42 -18.93 2.91
N THR A 108 -8.30 -18.64 2.23
CA THR A 108 -7.48 -19.66 1.54
C THR A 108 -6.60 -20.46 2.51
N GLY A 109 -6.66 -20.21 3.81
CA GLY A 109 -5.78 -20.81 4.82
C GLY A 109 -4.49 -20.03 5.07
N ALA A 110 -4.35 -18.82 4.51
CA ALA A 110 -3.19 -17.98 4.77
C ALA A 110 -3.08 -17.62 6.26
N VAL A 111 -1.87 -17.67 6.78
CA VAL A 111 -1.56 -17.34 8.17
C VAL A 111 -0.48 -16.26 8.25
N SER A 112 -0.59 -15.39 9.25
CA SER A 112 0.43 -14.40 9.55
C SER A 112 0.57 -14.23 11.05
N PRO A 113 1.78 -14.37 11.60
CA PRO A 113 2.04 -14.17 13.03
C PRO A 113 2.06 -12.68 13.41
N TYR A 114 2.17 -11.80 12.41
CA TYR A 114 2.35 -10.37 12.66
C TYR A 114 1.03 -9.70 13.04
N ARG A 115 1.06 -9.02 14.19
CA ARG A 115 -0.03 -8.22 14.76
C ARG A 115 0.38 -6.77 14.97
N ARG A 116 1.62 -6.44 14.64
CA ARG A 116 2.22 -5.11 14.77
C ARG A 116 3.15 -4.88 13.59
N PHE A 117 3.16 -3.66 13.11
CA PHE A 117 4.01 -3.24 12.00
C PHE A 117 4.78 -1.98 12.39
N TYR A 118 5.96 -1.84 11.81
CA TYR A 118 6.80 -0.67 11.97
C TYR A 118 6.60 0.25 10.78
N VAL A 119 6.18 1.48 11.02
CA VAL A 119 6.03 2.50 9.97
C VAL A 119 6.78 3.75 10.38
N PRO A 120 7.23 4.59 9.44
CA PRO A 120 7.87 5.86 9.79
C PRO A 120 6.96 6.70 10.66
N ALA A 121 7.49 7.27 11.75
CA ALA A 121 6.68 8.02 12.70
C ALA A 121 6.01 9.27 12.07
N ASN A 122 6.62 9.84 11.02
CA ASN A 122 6.07 10.99 10.32
C ASN A 122 4.90 10.66 9.39
N SER A 123 4.71 9.37 9.03
CA SER A 123 3.59 8.93 8.19
C SER A 123 2.23 9.31 8.74
N PHE A 124 2.10 9.49 10.06
CA PHE A 124 0.85 9.89 10.70
C PHE A 124 0.90 11.31 11.29
N LYS A 125 1.87 12.13 10.86
CA LYS A 125 2.01 13.53 11.30
C LYS A 125 1.86 14.52 10.15
N ARG A 126 2.06 14.08 8.91
CA ARG A 126 2.06 14.94 7.73
C ARG A 126 1.45 14.22 6.54
N VAL A 127 0.56 14.88 5.83
CA VAL A 127 -0.10 14.34 4.62
C VAL A 127 0.83 14.37 3.40
N GLY A 128 1.74 15.30 3.27
CA GLY A 128 2.54 15.57 2.06
C GLY A 128 3.08 14.33 1.35
N ILE A 129 3.58 14.51 0.12
CA ILE A 129 4.15 13.43 -0.71
C ILE A 129 5.68 13.34 -0.61
N SER A 130 6.30 14.07 0.30
CA SER A 130 7.76 14.03 0.44
C SER A 130 8.19 12.66 0.96
N VAL A 131 8.79 11.88 0.07
CA VAL A 131 9.38 10.57 0.41
C VAL A 131 10.58 10.71 1.34
N ASP A 132 11.26 11.86 1.34
CA ASP A 132 12.40 12.15 2.22
C ASP A 132 12.01 12.20 3.69
N GLN A 133 10.75 12.55 3.96
CA GLN A 133 10.21 12.71 5.31
C GLN A 133 9.23 11.60 5.68
N ALA A 134 9.07 10.62 4.83
CA ALA A 134 8.14 9.50 5.00
C ALA A 134 6.73 9.96 5.40
N THR A 135 6.21 10.97 4.72
CA THR A 135 4.86 11.49 4.91
C THR A 135 3.79 10.47 4.56
N PHE A 136 2.54 10.69 4.94
CA PHE A 136 1.45 9.74 4.67
C PHE A 136 1.36 9.37 3.18
N LEU A 137 1.21 10.35 2.30
CA LEU A 137 1.07 10.09 0.87
C LEU A 137 2.38 9.55 0.24
N GLY A 138 3.54 9.96 0.76
CA GLY A 138 4.83 9.40 0.33
C GLY A 138 4.95 7.92 0.68
N MET A 139 4.54 7.54 1.90
CA MET A 139 4.52 6.13 2.31
C MET A 139 3.43 5.33 1.61
N MET A 140 2.25 5.91 1.36
CA MET A 140 1.21 5.30 0.56
C MET A 140 1.74 4.94 -0.83
N GLU A 141 2.40 5.87 -1.52
CA GLU A 141 3.03 5.61 -2.83
C GLU A 141 4.02 4.43 -2.78
N ILE A 142 4.82 4.33 -1.71
CA ILE A 142 5.80 3.26 -1.53
C ILE A 142 5.12 1.91 -1.24
N LEU A 143 4.18 1.89 -0.33
CA LEU A 143 3.52 0.66 0.11
C LEU A 143 2.63 0.08 -1.00
N GLU A 144 1.84 0.91 -1.67
CA GLU A 144 1.03 0.49 -2.81
C GLU A 144 1.89 -0.04 -3.97
N ARG A 145 3.04 0.59 -4.22
CA ARG A 145 3.99 0.07 -5.20
C ARG A 145 4.51 -1.32 -4.82
N ILE A 146 4.76 -1.57 -3.54
CA ILE A 146 5.15 -2.90 -3.05
C ILE A 146 4.00 -3.88 -3.27
N CYS A 147 2.74 -3.50 -3.00
CA CYS A 147 1.58 -4.36 -3.19
C CYS A 147 1.33 -4.68 -4.68
N VAL A 148 1.43 -3.68 -5.58
CA VAL A 148 1.37 -3.92 -7.03
C VAL A 148 2.43 -4.94 -7.47
N ALA A 149 3.70 -4.76 -7.05
CA ALA A 149 4.77 -5.71 -7.37
C ALA A 149 4.55 -7.08 -6.72
N ALA A 150 4.00 -7.13 -5.51
CA ALA A 150 3.69 -8.36 -4.79
C ALA A 150 2.65 -9.20 -5.54
N TYR A 151 1.56 -8.57 -5.97
CA TYR A 151 0.53 -9.26 -6.74
C TYR A 151 1.00 -9.66 -8.15
N ALA A 152 1.81 -8.83 -8.81
CA ALA A 152 2.46 -9.23 -10.07
C ALA A 152 3.35 -10.47 -9.88
N THR A 153 4.13 -10.51 -8.80
CA THR A 153 4.93 -11.68 -8.42
C THR A 153 4.05 -12.90 -8.13
N ALA A 154 2.93 -12.70 -7.43
CA ALA A 154 2.00 -13.78 -7.11
C ALA A 154 1.35 -14.37 -8.37
N VAL A 155 0.99 -13.54 -9.36
CA VAL A 155 0.50 -14.02 -10.66
C VAL A 155 1.50 -15.01 -11.27
N ASP A 156 2.77 -14.63 -11.40
CA ASP A 156 3.82 -15.47 -11.96
C ASP A 156 4.00 -16.78 -11.19
N LEU A 157 4.00 -16.70 -9.85
CA LEU A 157 4.18 -17.85 -8.99
C LEU A 157 2.96 -18.79 -9.04
N PHE A 158 1.72 -18.27 -9.06
CA PHE A 158 0.52 -19.07 -9.18
C PHE A 158 0.42 -19.77 -10.55
N VAL A 159 0.80 -19.07 -11.63
CA VAL A 159 0.90 -19.70 -12.97
C VAL A 159 1.92 -20.85 -12.94
N THR A 160 3.09 -20.64 -12.34
CA THR A 160 4.12 -21.67 -12.20
C THR A 160 3.64 -22.89 -11.41
N LEU A 161 2.77 -22.68 -10.42
CA LEU A 161 2.14 -23.74 -9.62
C LEU A 161 0.91 -24.37 -10.29
N GLY A 162 0.55 -23.97 -11.52
CA GLY A 162 -0.65 -24.44 -12.21
C GLY A 162 -1.98 -23.93 -11.61
N ARG A 163 -1.94 -22.85 -10.82
CA ARG A 163 -3.09 -22.25 -10.15
C ARG A 163 -3.57 -21.01 -10.89
N ALA A 164 -4.05 -21.22 -12.12
CA ALA A 164 -4.60 -20.15 -12.97
C ALA A 164 -5.78 -19.40 -12.30
N ASP A 165 -6.57 -20.11 -11.50
CA ASP A 165 -7.65 -19.55 -10.67
C ASP A 165 -7.12 -18.45 -9.73
N LEU A 166 -6.08 -18.73 -8.97
CA LEU A 166 -5.46 -17.78 -8.06
C LEU A 166 -4.68 -16.68 -8.79
N ALA A 167 -4.07 -17.00 -9.93
CA ALA A 167 -3.42 -16.01 -10.76
C ALA A 167 -4.42 -14.94 -11.25
N GLY A 168 -5.63 -15.34 -11.65
CA GLY A 168 -6.70 -14.43 -12.04
C GLY A 168 -7.12 -13.51 -10.88
N VAL A 169 -7.27 -14.07 -9.68
CA VAL A 169 -7.58 -13.28 -8.47
C VAL A 169 -6.45 -12.29 -8.15
N ALA A 170 -5.19 -12.74 -8.16
CA ALA A 170 -4.05 -11.88 -7.91
C ALA A 170 -3.96 -10.72 -8.92
N ALA A 171 -4.26 -10.99 -10.20
CA ALA A 171 -4.30 -9.95 -11.23
C ALA A 171 -5.42 -8.91 -10.99
N ALA A 172 -6.58 -9.35 -10.48
CA ALA A 172 -7.66 -8.43 -10.12
C ALA A 172 -7.28 -7.55 -8.92
N LEU A 173 -6.68 -8.13 -7.88
CA LEU A 173 -6.22 -7.39 -6.70
C LEU A 173 -5.10 -6.40 -7.08
N LEU A 174 -4.18 -6.78 -7.96
CA LEU A 174 -3.17 -5.86 -8.50
C LEU A 174 -3.80 -4.58 -9.08
N GLY A 175 -4.94 -4.71 -9.78
CA GLY A 175 -5.67 -3.56 -10.30
C GLY A 175 -6.17 -2.62 -9.20
N VAL A 176 -6.61 -3.16 -8.08
CA VAL A 176 -7.07 -2.37 -6.91
C VAL A 176 -5.88 -1.65 -6.25
N GLU A 177 -4.74 -2.31 -6.08
CA GLU A 177 -3.53 -1.68 -5.53
C GLU A 177 -3.03 -0.53 -6.43
N ALA A 178 -3.11 -0.70 -7.75
CA ALA A 178 -2.77 0.36 -8.69
C ALA A 178 -3.75 1.56 -8.59
N GLU A 179 -5.04 1.30 -8.36
CA GLU A 179 -6.05 2.32 -8.10
C GLU A 179 -5.74 3.08 -6.80
N HIS A 180 -5.44 2.39 -5.70
CA HIS A 180 -5.06 3.02 -4.43
C HIS A 180 -3.82 3.90 -4.60
N ARG A 181 -2.83 3.44 -5.35
CA ARG A 181 -1.64 4.24 -5.67
C ARG A 181 -2.00 5.50 -6.45
N ALA A 182 -2.86 5.41 -7.47
CA ALA A 182 -3.34 6.55 -8.23
C ALA A 182 -4.11 7.52 -7.33
N LEU A 183 -4.93 7.01 -6.41
CA LEU A 183 -5.67 7.80 -5.44
C LEU A 183 -4.74 8.66 -4.57
N GLY A 184 -3.65 8.11 -4.03
CA GLY A 184 -2.66 8.86 -3.27
C GLY A 184 -2.11 10.05 -4.06
N ARG A 185 -1.88 9.88 -5.34
CA ARG A 185 -1.41 10.93 -6.26
C ARG A 185 -2.47 12.01 -6.51
N VAL A 186 -3.76 11.61 -6.60
CA VAL A 186 -4.89 12.55 -6.70
C VAL A 186 -4.99 13.39 -5.43
N ILE A 187 -4.93 12.78 -4.24
CA ILE A 187 -4.97 13.48 -2.96
C ILE A 187 -3.78 14.44 -2.82
N ALA A 188 -2.60 14.06 -3.30
CA ALA A 188 -1.42 14.91 -3.35
C ALA A 188 -1.52 16.09 -4.32
N ALA A 189 -2.62 16.20 -5.07
CA ALA A 189 -2.85 17.19 -6.12
C ALA A 189 -1.74 17.20 -7.19
N MET A 190 -1.17 16.03 -7.49
CA MET A 190 -0.23 15.88 -8.60
C MET A 190 -0.95 16.16 -9.93
N ARG A 191 -0.30 16.89 -10.81
CA ARG A 191 -0.91 17.32 -12.09
C ARG A 191 0.00 16.99 -13.28
N PRO A 192 -0.41 16.02 -14.10
CA PRO A 192 -1.53 15.10 -13.92
C PRO A 192 -1.21 14.04 -12.85
N ALA A 193 -2.23 13.50 -12.20
CA ALA A 193 -2.06 12.46 -11.21
C ALA A 193 -1.42 11.17 -11.79
N ASN A 194 -1.68 10.91 -13.05
CA ASN A 194 -1.17 9.78 -13.81
C ASN A 194 0.02 10.12 -14.72
N ASN A 195 0.85 11.10 -14.35
CA ASN A 195 2.04 11.47 -15.14
C ASN A 195 3.15 10.42 -15.13
N LEU A 196 2.97 9.36 -14.36
CA LEU A 196 3.77 8.13 -14.40
C LEU A 196 2.82 6.98 -14.71
N THR A 197 3.24 6.08 -15.55
CA THR A 197 2.57 4.79 -15.66
C THR A 197 2.72 4.05 -14.33
N LEU A 198 1.69 3.31 -13.93
CA LEU A 198 1.70 2.60 -12.66
C LEU A 198 2.26 1.18 -12.81
N GLU A 199 2.86 0.89 -13.95
CA GLU A 199 3.59 -0.34 -14.20
C GLU A 199 4.63 -0.55 -13.11
N GLN A 200 4.68 -1.76 -12.64
CA GLN A 200 5.65 -2.16 -11.63
C GLN A 200 6.15 -3.56 -11.98
N GLU A 201 7.47 -3.69 -12.09
CA GLU A 201 8.08 -5.01 -12.27
C GLU A 201 7.79 -5.89 -11.06
N PRO A 202 7.48 -7.18 -11.28
CA PRO A 202 7.37 -8.14 -10.19
C PRO A 202 8.72 -8.27 -9.46
N PHE A 203 8.68 -8.67 -8.21
CA PHE A 203 9.90 -9.05 -7.50
C PHE A 203 10.53 -10.30 -8.14
N ALA A 204 11.83 -10.45 -8.00
CA ALA A 204 12.58 -11.63 -8.47
C ALA A 204 12.22 -12.92 -7.69
N GLY A 205 11.00 -13.01 -7.18
CA GLY A 205 10.44 -14.12 -6.44
C GLY A 205 10.07 -13.77 -5.01
N LEU A 206 9.62 -14.78 -4.26
CA LEU A 206 9.03 -14.61 -2.93
C LEU A 206 10.01 -14.05 -1.89
N ASP A 207 11.29 -14.42 -1.97
CA ASP A 207 12.28 -13.94 -1.02
C ASP A 207 12.60 -12.45 -1.21
N ALA A 208 12.59 -11.96 -2.45
CA ALA A 208 12.73 -10.53 -2.73
C ALA A 208 11.52 -9.74 -2.20
N LEU A 209 10.30 -10.26 -2.35
CA LEU A 209 9.11 -9.66 -1.76
C LEU A 209 9.20 -9.62 -0.22
N ARG A 210 9.60 -10.73 0.42
CA ARG A 210 9.80 -10.77 1.88
C ARG A 210 10.85 -9.79 2.35
N ALA A 211 11.93 -9.64 1.59
CA ALA A 211 12.97 -8.65 1.89
C ALA A 211 12.42 -7.21 1.82
N ALA A 212 11.54 -6.90 0.87
CA ALA A 212 10.89 -5.60 0.78
C ALA A 212 9.94 -5.32 1.96
N LEU A 213 9.28 -6.34 2.49
CA LEU A 213 8.39 -6.22 3.66
C LEU A 213 9.16 -6.18 4.99
N ASN A 214 10.37 -6.73 5.06
CA ASN A 214 11.12 -6.92 6.30
C ASN A 214 11.32 -5.65 7.15
N PRO A 215 11.58 -4.45 6.58
CA PRO A 215 11.68 -3.21 7.37
C PRO A 215 10.42 -2.94 8.19
N PHE A 216 9.25 -3.24 7.64
CA PHE A 216 7.96 -3.03 8.30
C PHE A 216 7.61 -4.10 9.34
N LEU A 217 8.33 -5.23 9.33
CA LEU A 217 8.15 -6.34 10.27
C LEU A 217 9.11 -6.26 11.46
N THR A 218 10.29 -5.72 11.25
CA THR A 218 11.37 -5.74 12.24
C THR A 218 11.77 -4.37 12.77
N GLY A 219 11.41 -3.29 12.05
CA GLY A 219 11.88 -1.93 12.31
C GLY A 219 13.37 -1.73 12.08
N ARG A 220 14.06 -2.72 11.50
CA ARG A 220 15.49 -2.66 11.20
C ARG A 220 15.72 -2.22 9.76
N ARG A 221 16.82 -1.49 9.54
CA ARG A 221 17.18 -0.96 8.20
C ARG A 221 16.06 -0.10 7.61
N TYR A 222 15.59 0.84 8.42
CA TYR A 222 14.53 1.71 8.00
C TYR A 222 14.94 2.52 6.75
N LEU A 223 14.00 2.72 5.84
CA LEU A 223 14.21 3.34 4.54
C LEU A 223 14.66 4.80 4.61
N PHE A 224 14.52 5.42 5.76
CA PHE A 224 14.77 6.85 5.97
C PHE A 224 15.67 7.02 7.19
N ALA A 225 16.92 7.37 6.95
CA ALA A 225 17.95 7.49 7.99
C ALA A 225 17.61 8.53 9.10
N ALA A 226 16.70 9.45 8.84
CA ALA A 226 16.32 10.53 9.74
C ALA A 226 14.99 10.29 10.48
N ASP A 227 14.31 9.17 10.24
CA ASP A 227 12.99 8.92 10.81
C ASP A 227 13.00 7.74 11.78
N THR A 228 12.31 7.92 12.91
CA THR A 228 12.13 6.85 13.88
C THR A 228 10.96 5.97 13.49
N ALA A 229 11.11 4.65 13.65
CA ALA A 229 10.02 3.72 13.46
C ALA A 229 8.98 3.87 14.57
N ARG A 230 7.71 3.94 14.18
CA ARG A 230 6.57 3.81 15.08
C ARG A 230 5.98 2.41 14.95
N VAL A 231 5.74 1.76 16.07
CA VAL A 231 5.01 0.49 16.11
C VAL A 231 3.51 0.78 16.08
N VAL A 232 2.80 0.18 15.13
CA VAL A 232 1.35 0.29 14.99
C VAL A 232 0.74 -1.10 15.07
N ALA A 233 -0.28 -1.25 15.90
CA ALA A 233 -1.01 -2.50 16.01
C ALA A 233 -2.01 -2.66 14.86
N LEU A 234 -2.14 -3.89 14.36
CA LEU A 234 -3.22 -4.26 13.45
C LEU A 234 -4.57 -4.00 14.16
N PRO A 235 -5.49 -3.22 13.57
CA PRO A 235 -6.80 -3.01 14.18
C PRO A 235 -7.61 -4.30 14.24
N THR A 236 -8.49 -4.40 15.22
CA THR A 236 -9.51 -5.45 15.22
C THR A 236 -10.52 -5.17 14.10
N PRO A 237 -11.26 -6.19 13.61
CA PRO A 237 -12.32 -5.99 12.62
C PRO A 237 -13.34 -4.93 13.05
N ALA A 238 -13.72 -4.89 14.33
CA ALA A 238 -14.65 -3.91 14.86
C ALA A 238 -14.08 -2.48 14.88
N GLN A 239 -12.77 -2.32 15.09
CA GLN A 239 -12.11 -1.03 15.00
C GLN A 239 -12.05 -0.53 13.56
N ALA A 240 -11.66 -1.40 12.61
CA ALA A 240 -11.65 -1.06 11.20
C ALA A 240 -13.05 -0.68 10.70
N ALA A 241 -14.07 -1.50 11.00
CA ALA A 241 -15.45 -1.26 10.61
C ALA A 241 -15.99 0.09 11.10
N ARG A 242 -15.65 0.50 12.32
CA ARG A 242 -16.03 1.83 12.84
C ARG A 242 -15.44 2.98 12.05
N VAL A 243 -14.19 2.84 11.59
CA VAL A 243 -13.51 3.87 10.80
C VAL A 243 -14.04 3.90 9.37
N ILE A 244 -14.30 2.73 8.77
CA ILE A 244 -14.90 2.61 7.44
C ILE A 244 -16.31 3.24 7.42
N GLY A 245 -17.08 3.02 8.49
CA GLY A 245 -18.46 3.54 8.58
C GLY A 245 -19.33 2.99 7.45
N GLY A 246 -20.11 3.87 6.80
CA GLY A 246 -20.96 3.51 5.65
C GLY A 246 -20.26 3.67 4.28
N HIS A 247 -18.95 3.84 4.25
CA HIS A 247 -18.19 4.17 3.04
C HIS A 247 -17.35 3.00 2.50
N GLY A 248 -17.72 1.78 2.85
CA GLY A 248 -17.07 0.57 2.35
C GLY A 248 -17.27 0.36 0.85
N THR A 249 -16.36 -0.41 0.26
CA THR A 249 -16.41 -0.82 -1.14
C THR A 249 -17.55 -1.81 -1.39
N ARG A 250 -18.13 -1.76 -2.59
CA ARG A 250 -18.96 -2.83 -3.11
C ARG A 250 -18.11 -3.73 -3.98
N GLN A 251 -18.10 -5.02 -3.69
CA GLN A 251 -17.53 -6.00 -4.60
C GLN A 251 -18.39 -6.10 -5.86
N VAL A 252 -17.76 -6.05 -7.03
CA VAL A 252 -18.44 -6.21 -8.31
C VAL A 252 -18.67 -7.69 -8.61
N HIS A 253 -17.78 -8.55 -8.13
CA HIS A 253 -17.83 -10.00 -8.33
C HIS A 253 -17.46 -10.76 -7.06
N ASP A 254 -18.07 -11.92 -6.87
CA ASP A 254 -17.85 -12.78 -5.70
C ASP A 254 -16.60 -13.68 -5.82
N PHE A 255 -15.77 -13.50 -6.85
CA PHE A 255 -14.58 -14.33 -7.07
C PHE A 255 -13.54 -14.25 -5.94
N LEU A 256 -13.62 -13.24 -5.08
CA LEU A 256 -12.82 -13.20 -3.84
C LEU A 256 -13.32 -14.19 -2.77
N LEU A 257 -14.51 -14.74 -2.93
CA LEU A 257 -15.00 -15.85 -2.13
C LEU A 257 -14.34 -17.14 -2.63
N LEU A 258 -13.03 -17.23 -2.44
CA LEU A 258 -12.25 -18.41 -2.80
C LEU A 258 -12.69 -19.57 -1.90
N GLY A 259 -13.52 -20.47 -2.41
CA GLY A 259 -13.78 -21.68 -1.67
C GLY A 259 -15.18 -22.27 -1.76
N GLY A 260 -15.92 -21.99 -2.79
CA GLY A 260 -17.16 -22.66 -3.09
C GLY A 260 -17.00 -23.61 -4.28
N GLY A 261 -16.17 -24.65 -4.16
CA GLY A 261 -16.03 -25.68 -5.16
C GLY A 261 -15.45 -26.93 -4.56
#